data_c0cf8600f63d2ba36064693564e36d17
#
_entry.id   c0cf8600f63d2ba36064693564e36d17
#
_cell.length_a   1.000
_cell.length_b   1.000
_cell.length_c   1.000
_cell.angle_alpha   90.00
_cell.angle_beta   90.00
_cell.angle_gamma   90.00
#
_symmetry.space_group_name_H-M   'P 1'
#
loop_
_entity.id
_entity.type
_entity.pdbx_description
1 polymer ?
#
loop_
_entity_poly.entity_id
_entity_poly.type
_entity_poly.pdbx_seq_one_letter_code
_entity_poly.pdbx_strand_id
1 'polypeptide(L)'
;MKLLDRIGIQFFSLPKMLEKDFAGALAMLSKMGYKEVELYGPYPFSPDSEKKSWESITPSLGFKGSGFFGHTVIEVKNLLKQNGLTAPSMHSDLETLQSRMENLGEAAAVLGTEFVTLPAIPEDKRKTPDDYKRMADTFNKIGEAAKKAGIKFAYHNHGYGLKEIDGQVPLKLILDGTDPALVFFEMDLYWTTAGGADPIAYLESYKNRYRLMHVKDMSKKVQFSGDGGSPQQWIELFPYMTTAGSGVIDLKTILPKAKENGVQHFIVEQDMVAQPEVNLKKSIDYLASL
;
A
#
# COMPACT_ATOMS: atom_id res chain seq x y z
N MET A 1 -19.39 2.25 -19.60
CA MET A 1 -19.21 2.63 -18.18
C MET A 1 -17.75 2.35 -17.85
N LYS A 2 -17.01 3.29 -17.28
CA LYS A 2 -15.61 3.07 -16.94
C LYS A 2 -15.50 1.97 -15.87
N LEU A 3 -14.50 1.10 -15.98
CA LEU A 3 -14.25 0.05 -14.99
C LEU A 3 -13.93 0.67 -13.63
N LEU A 4 -13.06 1.69 -13.61
CA LEU A 4 -12.61 2.39 -12.41
C LEU A 4 -13.09 3.84 -12.44
N ASP A 5 -13.90 4.22 -11.45
CA ASP A 5 -14.42 5.59 -11.34
C ASP A 5 -13.40 6.54 -10.69
N ARG A 6 -12.54 5.98 -9.82
CA ARG A 6 -11.50 6.69 -9.09
C ARG A 6 -10.23 5.86 -9.12
N ILE A 7 -9.12 6.50 -9.44
CA ILE A 7 -7.79 5.88 -9.49
C ILE A 7 -6.91 6.66 -8.52
N GLY A 8 -6.26 5.92 -7.63
CA GLY A 8 -5.34 6.43 -6.63
C GLY A 8 -3.88 6.34 -7.06
N ILE A 9 -3.01 6.97 -6.28
CA ILE A 9 -1.55 6.92 -6.39
C ILE A 9 -0.92 6.83 -5.00
N GLN A 10 -0.01 5.86 -4.80
CA GLN A 10 0.81 5.80 -3.60
C GLN A 10 1.96 6.81 -3.70
N PHE A 11 2.14 7.63 -2.67
CA PHE A 11 3.15 8.68 -2.63
C PHE A 11 4.59 8.17 -2.74
N PHE A 12 4.85 6.91 -2.38
CA PHE A 12 6.16 6.29 -2.55
C PHE A 12 6.58 6.14 -4.03
N SER A 13 5.66 6.36 -4.97
CA SER A 13 5.97 6.44 -6.40
C SER A 13 6.75 7.70 -6.78
N LEU A 14 6.56 8.83 -6.06
CA LEU A 14 7.17 10.12 -6.43
C LEU A 14 7.70 10.90 -5.21
N PRO A 15 8.39 10.26 -4.26
CA PRO A 15 8.72 10.88 -2.97
C PRO A 15 9.65 12.09 -3.10
N LYS A 16 10.61 12.06 -4.03
CA LYS A 16 11.53 13.19 -4.28
C LYS A 16 10.81 14.43 -4.81
N MET A 17 9.76 14.25 -5.60
CA MET A 17 8.96 15.35 -6.12
C MET A 17 8.10 15.95 -5.01
N LEU A 18 7.46 15.11 -4.20
CA LEU A 18 6.69 15.53 -3.03
C LEU A 18 7.54 16.26 -2.00
N GLU A 19 8.75 15.80 -1.73
CA GLU A 19 9.70 16.46 -0.82
C GLU A 19 10.11 17.85 -1.32
N LYS A 20 10.30 18.00 -2.64
CA LYS A 20 10.73 19.24 -3.27
C LYS A 20 9.59 20.26 -3.38
N ASP A 21 8.42 19.84 -3.78
CA ASP A 21 7.24 20.70 -4.01
C ASP A 21 5.95 19.87 -3.83
N PHE A 22 5.50 19.77 -2.60
CA PHE A 22 4.32 18.97 -2.25
C PHE A 22 3.06 19.47 -2.95
N ALA A 23 2.84 20.79 -2.96
CA ALA A 23 1.65 21.38 -3.57
C ALA A 23 1.66 21.23 -5.10
N GLY A 24 2.80 21.46 -5.75
CA GLY A 24 2.96 21.26 -7.19
C GLY A 24 2.80 19.81 -7.62
N ALA A 25 3.29 18.87 -6.80
CA ALA A 25 3.10 17.43 -7.05
C ALA A 25 1.61 17.04 -7.00
N LEU A 26 0.85 17.52 -6.00
CA LEU A 26 -0.59 17.30 -5.91
C LEU A 26 -1.35 17.88 -7.10
N ALA A 27 -1.01 19.12 -7.51
CA ALA A 27 -1.61 19.77 -8.67
C ALA A 27 -1.33 18.96 -9.96
N MET A 28 -0.11 18.46 -10.13
CA MET A 28 0.26 17.60 -11.26
C MET A 28 -0.56 16.30 -11.27
N LEU A 29 -0.65 15.58 -10.15
CA LEU A 29 -1.42 14.34 -10.03
C LEU A 29 -2.90 14.57 -10.36
N SER A 30 -3.49 15.62 -9.82
CA SER A 30 -4.88 16.04 -10.13
C SER A 30 -5.08 16.30 -11.61
N LYS A 31 -4.17 17.07 -12.24
CA LYS A 31 -4.20 17.38 -13.68
C LYS A 31 -4.05 16.12 -14.54
N MET A 32 -3.29 15.13 -14.10
CA MET A 32 -3.19 13.83 -14.77
C MET A 32 -4.50 13.04 -14.73
N GLY A 33 -5.35 13.29 -13.73
CA GLY A 33 -6.65 12.63 -13.55
C GLY A 33 -6.75 11.74 -12.32
N TYR A 34 -5.71 11.61 -11.49
CA TYR A 34 -5.79 10.91 -10.20
C TYR A 34 -6.84 11.55 -9.30
N LYS A 35 -7.53 10.74 -8.52
CA LYS A 35 -8.59 11.17 -7.60
C LYS A 35 -8.31 10.83 -6.16
N GLU A 36 -7.43 9.89 -5.92
CA GLU A 36 -7.04 9.42 -4.61
C GLU A 36 -5.53 9.44 -4.47
N VAL A 37 -5.07 9.63 -3.23
CA VAL A 37 -3.66 9.50 -2.87
C VAL A 37 -3.55 8.60 -1.64
N GLU A 38 -2.46 7.89 -1.53
CA GLU A 38 -2.14 7.12 -0.34
C GLU A 38 -0.83 7.62 0.25
N LEU A 39 -0.87 7.92 1.55
CA LEU A 39 0.27 8.43 2.29
C LEU A 39 1.09 7.26 2.87
N TYR A 40 2.34 7.52 3.23
CA TYR A 40 3.18 6.58 3.97
C TYR A 40 3.91 7.27 5.12
N GLY A 41 4.07 6.55 6.24
CA GLY A 41 4.79 7.02 7.41
C GLY A 41 6.34 6.97 7.29
N PRO A 42 7.06 7.31 8.35
CA PRO A 42 6.51 7.69 9.65
C PRO A 42 5.86 9.07 9.65
N TYR A 43 4.88 9.24 10.55
CA TYR A 43 4.18 10.50 10.77
C TYR A 43 4.82 11.30 11.91
N PRO A 44 4.52 12.60 12.07
CA PRO A 44 5.06 13.41 13.17
C PRO A 44 4.82 12.81 14.56
N PHE A 45 3.70 12.10 14.74
CA PHE A 45 3.33 11.44 15.98
C PHE A 45 3.84 10.00 16.10
N SER A 46 4.49 9.44 15.08
CA SER A 46 5.10 8.09 15.15
C SER A 46 6.17 8.05 16.26
N PRO A 47 6.40 6.89 16.88
CA PRO A 47 7.45 6.71 17.88
C PRO A 47 8.83 7.14 17.35
N ASP A 48 9.69 7.60 18.26
CA ASP A 48 11.03 8.05 17.87
C ASP A 48 11.91 6.91 17.33
N SER A 49 11.65 5.67 17.76
CA SER A 49 12.23 4.45 17.18
C SER A 49 12.01 4.37 15.68
N GLU A 50 10.75 4.56 15.24
CA GLU A 50 10.35 4.46 13.83
C GLU A 50 10.89 5.64 13.00
N LYS A 51 10.88 6.85 13.55
CA LYS A 51 11.52 8.01 12.91
C LYS A 51 13.03 7.80 12.72
N LYS A 52 13.73 7.27 13.73
CA LYS A 52 15.15 6.95 13.61
C LYS A 52 15.41 5.81 12.63
N SER A 53 14.55 4.78 12.61
CA SER A 53 14.62 3.70 11.63
C SER A 53 14.50 4.25 10.21
N TRP A 54 13.52 5.13 9.96
CA TRP A 54 13.37 5.83 8.70
C TRP A 54 14.61 6.65 8.33
N GLU A 55 15.09 7.49 9.25
CA GLU A 55 16.30 8.29 9.06
C GLU A 55 17.52 7.45 8.67
N SER A 56 17.64 6.22 9.20
CA SER A 56 18.77 5.34 8.92
C SER A 56 18.79 4.84 7.47
N ILE A 57 17.66 4.74 6.80
CA ILE A 57 17.55 4.26 5.42
C ILE A 57 17.47 5.37 4.37
N THR A 58 17.12 6.61 4.78
CA THR A 58 16.99 7.75 3.85
C THR A 58 18.22 8.04 3.00
N PRO A 59 19.47 7.86 3.47
CA PRO A 59 20.65 8.05 2.62
C PRO A 59 20.68 7.13 1.41
N SER A 60 20.20 5.89 1.55
CA SER A 60 20.14 4.93 0.43
C SER A 60 18.96 5.20 -0.51
N LEU A 61 17.86 5.76 0.00
CA LEU A 61 16.69 6.11 -0.79
C LEU A 61 16.87 7.42 -1.58
N GLY A 62 17.70 8.34 -1.05
CA GLY A 62 17.97 9.65 -1.66
C GLY A 62 16.81 10.65 -1.52
N PHE A 63 15.98 10.48 -0.49
CA PHE A 63 14.94 11.41 -0.03
C PHE A 63 14.65 11.14 1.46
N LYS A 64 14.01 12.10 2.15
CA LYS A 64 13.68 12.01 3.58
C LYS A 64 12.18 12.14 3.85
N GLY A 65 11.44 12.75 2.92
CA GLY A 65 10.04 13.08 3.07
C GLY A 65 9.18 11.86 3.38
N SER A 66 8.32 12.00 4.37
CA SER A 66 7.33 10.98 4.79
C SER A 66 6.18 11.65 5.54
N GLY A 67 5.17 10.88 5.86
CA GLY A 67 4.01 11.36 6.62
C GLY A 67 3.31 12.50 5.91
N PHE A 68 3.39 13.67 6.49
CA PHE A 68 2.78 14.90 5.93
C PHE A 68 3.78 15.79 5.19
N PHE A 69 4.97 15.30 4.88
CA PHE A 69 6.01 16.02 4.12
C PHE A 69 6.32 17.42 4.69
N GLY A 70 6.38 17.54 6.02
CA GLY A 70 6.65 18.81 6.72
C GLY A 70 5.45 19.71 6.92
N HIS A 71 4.30 19.35 6.39
CA HIS A 71 3.04 20.08 6.59
C HIS A 71 2.30 19.61 7.85
N THR A 72 1.38 20.42 8.34
CA THR A 72 0.37 19.98 9.30
C THR A 72 -0.71 19.14 8.59
N VAL A 73 -1.41 18.28 9.31
CA VAL A 73 -2.52 17.50 8.75
C VAL A 73 -3.62 18.38 8.14
N ILE A 74 -3.84 19.58 8.70
CA ILE A 74 -4.83 20.56 8.19
C ILE A 74 -4.38 21.14 6.86
N GLU A 75 -3.10 21.48 6.72
CA GLU A 75 -2.53 21.97 5.45
C GLU A 75 -2.64 20.89 4.37
N VAL A 76 -2.30 19.63 4.70
CA VAL A 76 -2.46 18.51 3.76
C VAL A 76 -3.92 18.37 3.32
N LYS A 77 -4.88 18.38 4.27
CA LYS A 77 -6.32 18.39 3.93
C LYS A 77 -6.71 19.48 2.95
N ASN A 78 -6.25 20.70 3.22
CA ASN A 78 -6.58 21.86 2.38
C ASN A 78 -5.98 21.72 0.98
N LEU A 79 -4.73 21.29 0.86
CA LEU A 79 -4.06 21.04 -0.41
C LEU A 79 -4.75 19.91 -1.21
N LEU A 80 -5.13 18.80 -0.56
CA LEU A 80 -5.90 17.75 -1.19
C LEU A 80 -7.24 18.27 -1.72
N LYS A 81 -7.99 19.00 -0.89
CA LYS A 81 -9.27 19.59 -1.27
C LYS A 81 -9.16 20.57 -2.44
N GLN A 82 -8.15 21.45 -2.44
CA GLN A 82 -7.89 22.41 -3.54
C GLN A 82 -7.64 21.69 -4.86
N ASN A 83 -7.06 20.49 -4.82
CA ASN A 83 -6.76 19.69 -5.99
C ASN A 83 -7.84 18.62 -6.31
N GLY A 84 -8.95 18.58 -5.58
CA GLY A 84 -10.01 17.58 -5.78
C GLY A 84 -9.55 16.14 -5.54
N LEU A 85 -8.56 15.97 -4.64
CA LEU A 85 -8.00 14.70 -4.22
C LEU A 85 -8.56 14.29 -2.85
N THR A 86 -8.61 12.98 -2.59
CA THR A 86 -8.90 12.39 -1.27
C THR A 86 -7.82 11.39 -0.89
N ALA A 87 -7.69 11.09 0.40
CA ALA A 87 -6.71 10.15 0.92
C ALA A 87 -7.42 8.99 1.63
N PRO A 88 -7.86 7.94 0.90
CA PRO A 88 -8.59 6.84 1.52
C PRO A 88 -7.74 5.97 2.45
N SER A 89 -6.42 5.96 2.28
CA SER A 89 -5.52 5.13 3.06
C SER A 89 -4.22 5.85 3.45
N MET A 90 -3.65 5.41 4.58
CA MET A 90 -2.39 5.84 5.14
C MET A 90 -1.57 4.62 5.57
N HIS A 91 -0.39 4.39 4.95
CA HIS A 91 0.53 3.36 5.41
C HIS A 91 1.22 3.78 6.71
N SER A 92 1.32 2.86 7.65
CA SER A 92 1.97 3.07 8.95
C SER A 92 2.69 1.80 9.41
N ASP A 93 3.78 1.99 10.14
CA ASP A 93 4.54 0.90 10.75
C ASP A 93 3.78 0.22 11.90
N LEU A 94 4.24 -0.97 12.29
CA LEU A 94 3.57 -1.79 13.31
C LEU A 94 3.57 -1.11 14.69
N GLU A 95 4.65 -0.46 15.09
CA GLU A 95 4.76 0.18 16.39
C GLU A 95 3.83 1.39 16.50
N THR A 96 3.73 2.19 15.44
CA THR A 96 2.78 3.30 15.34
C THR A 96 1.33 2.79 15.42
N LEU A 97 0.98 1.72 14.69
CA LEU A 97 -0.35 1.11 14.75
C LEU A 97 -0.70 0.60 16.14
N GLN A 98 0.26 0.03 16.87
CA GLN A 98 0.04 -0.49 18.22
C GLN A 98 0.00 0.58 19.31
N SER A 99 0.76 1.66 19.16
CA SER A 99 0.97 2.64 20.23
C SER A 99 0.40 4.03 19.98
N ARG A 100 0.02 4.35 18.75
CA ARG A 100 -0.44 5.68 18.31
C ARG A 100 -1.75 5.64 17.51
N MET A 101 -2.59 4.63 17.73
CA MET A 101 -3.84 4.47 16.98
C MET A 101 -4.80 5.66 17.15
N GLU A 102 -4.84 6.29 18.33
CA GLU A 102 -5.64 7.49 18.56
C GLU A 102 -5.18 8.65 17.68
N ASN A 103 -3.85 8.89 17.59
CA ASN A 103 -3.30 9.93 16.72
C ASN A 103 -3.56 9.64 15.24
N LEU A 104 -3.48 8.36 14.82
CA LEU A 104 -3.87 7.94 13.47
C LEU A 104 -5.36 8.23 13.22
N GLY A 105 -6.23 7.93 14.19
CA GLY A 105 -7.66 8.22 14.10
C GLY A 105 -7.97 9.72 14.00
N GLU A 106 -7.29 10.55 14.80
CA GLU A 106 -7.42 12.01 14.73
C GLU A 106 -6.99 12.56 13.36
N ALA A 107 -5.83 12.11 12.85
CA ALA A 107 -5.35 12.50 11.52
C ALA A 107 -6.29 12.02 10.42
N ALA A 108 -6.77 10.79 10.51
CA ALA A 108 -7.72 10.19 9.58
C ALA A 108 -9.06 10.95 9.55
N ALA A 109 -9.58 11.35 10.73
CA ALA A 109 -10.80 12.15 10.82
C ALA A 109 -10.65 13.52 10.13
N VAL A 110 -9.47 14.15 10.26
CA VAL A 110 -9.17 15.40 9.57
C VAL A 110 -9.11 15.20 8.06
N LEU A 111 -8.39 14.17 7.58
CA LEU A 111 -8.17 13.92 6.15
C LEU A 111 -9.39 13.29 5.45
N GLY A 112 -10.27 12.63 6.19
CA GLY A 112 -11.32 11.78 5.66
C GLY A 112 -10.79 10.41 5.22
N THR A 113 -9.73 9.94 5.87
CA THR A 113 -9.09 8.65 5.59
C THR A 113 -9.93 7.51 6.18
N GLU A 114 -10.10 6.46 5.40
CA GLU A 114 -10.90 5.28 5.79
C GLU A 114 -10.03 4.17 6.38
N PHE A 115 -8.81 3.98 5.85
CA PHE A 115 -7.92 2.89 6.22
C PHE A 115 -6.57 3.38 6.75
N VAL A 116 -6.08 2.68 7.78
CA VAL A 116 -4.66 2.66 8.13
C VAL A 116 -4.10 1.30 7.79
N THR A 117 -3.00 1.28 7.04
CA THR A 117 -2.48 0.06 6.41
C THR A 117 -1.08 -0.24 6.89
N LEU A 118 -0.82 -1.49 7.32
CA LEU A 118 0.53 -1.97 7.61
C LEU A 118 1.19 -2.43 6.31
N PRO A 119 2.29 -1.78 5.85
CA PRO A 119 2.94 -2.17 4.59
C PRO A 119 3.82 -3.41 4.72
N ALA A 120 4.38 -3.68 5.91
CA ALA A 120 5.26 -4.83 6.11
C ALA A 120 5.26 -5.32 7.56
N ILE A 121 5.27 -6.64 7.73
CA ILE A 121 5.51 -7.28 9.03
C ILE A 121 7.03 -7.27 9.28
N PRO A 122 7.52 -6.85 10.46
CA PRO A 122 8.94 -6.93 10.80
C PRO A 122 9.49 -8.36 10.65
N GLU A 123 10.72 -8.48 10.17
CA GLU A 123 11.33 -9.79 9.83
C GLU A 123 11.38 -10.76 11.02
N ASP A 124 11.64 -10.24 12.22
CA ASP A 124 11.68 -11.03 13.45
C ASP A 124 10.33 -11.64 13.85
N LYS A 125 9.22 -11.15 13.27
CA LYS A 125 7.83 -11.52 13.56
C LYS A 125 7.17 -12.38 12.48
N ARG A 126 7.94 -12.90 11.50
CA ARG A 126 7.41 -13.65 10.35
C ARG A 126 8.33 -14.79 9.86
N LYS A 127 9.02 -15.45 10.76
CA LYS A 127 9.97 -16.54 10.44
C LYS A 127 9.33 -17.91 10.33
N THR A 128 8.29 -18.16 11.11
CA THR A 128 7.62 -19.46 11.23
C THR A 128 6.12 -19.34 11.05
N PRO A 129 5.40 -20.43 10.70
CA PRO A 129 3.93 -20.40 10.65
C PRO A 129 3.28 -19.91 11.94
N ASP A 130 3.86 -20.21 13.10
CA ASP A 130 3.33 -19.74 14.38
C ASP A 130 3.56 -18.23 14.60
N ASP A 131 4.59 -17.63 14.00
CA ASP A 131 4.74 -16.17 13.99
C ASP A 131 3.58 -15.52 13.24
N TYR A 132 3.20 -16.08 12.09
CA TYR A 132 2.07 -15.57 11.31
C TYR A 132 0.73 -15.73 12.03
N LYS A 133 0.51 -16.81 12.78
CA LYS A 133 -0.68 -16.97 13.64
C LYS A 133 -0.69 -15.91 14.75
N ARG A 134 0.46 -15.68 15.42
CA ARG A 134 0.59 -14.59 16.42
C ARG A 134 0.36 -13.22 15.80
N MET A 135 0.78 -13.04 14.55
CA MET A 135 0.54 -11.80 13.83
C MET A 135 -0.94 -11.61 13.50
N ALA A 136 -1.67 -12.68 13.16
CA ALA A 136 -3.13 -12.63 12.99
C ALA A 136 -3.84 -12.16 14.28
N ASP A 137 -3.43 -12.67 15.45
CA ASP A 137 -3.94 -12.20 16.75
C ASP A 137 -3.60 -10.71 16.99
N THR A 138 -2.41 -10.29 16.59
CA THR A 138 -1.99 -8.89 16.68
C THR A 138 -2.82 -8.00 15.76
N PHE A 139 -3.10 -8.46 14.55
CA PHE A 139 -3.94 -7.72 13.59
C PHE A 139 -5.39 -7.57 14.08
N ASN A 140 -5.95 -8.60 14.71
CA ASN A 140 -7.27 -8.49 15.35
C ASN A 140 -7.29 -7.38 16.41
N LYS A 141 -6.27 -7.32 17.28
CA LYS A 141 -6.15 -6.25 18.31
C LYS A 141 -6.00 -4.86 17.70
N ILE A 142 -5.18 -4.74 16.64
CA ILE A 142 -5.03 -3.48 15.89
C ILE A 142 -6.36 -3.09 15.25
N GLY A 143 -7.07 -4.05 14.64
CA GLY A 143 -8.39 -3.83 14.03
C GLY A 143 -9.44 -3.37 15.04
N GLU A 144 -9.45 -3.94 16.25
CA GLU A 144 -10.31 -3.45 17.35
C GLU A 144 -9.96 -2.02 17.75
N ALA A 145 -8.67 -1.69 17.88
CA ALA A 145 -8.21 -0.34 18.21
C ALA A 145 -8.57 0.65 17.09
N ALA A 146 -8.36 0.28 15.83
CA ALA A 146 -8.74 1.09 14.67
C ALA A 146 -10.25 1.37 14.63
N LYS A 147 -11.07 0.34 14.85
CA LYS A 147 -12.55 0.49 14.94
C LYS A 147 -12.97 1.46 16.04
N LYS A 148 -12.33 1.41 17.22
CA LYS A 148 -12.58 2.36 18.32
C LYS A 148 -12.17 3.79 17.95
N ALA A 149 -11.09 3.94 17.17
CA ALA A 149 -10.62 5.22 16.64
C ALA A 149 -11.42 5.73 15.42
N GLY A 150 -12.44 4.99 14.98
CA GLY A 150 -13.32 5.37 13.86
C GLY A 150 -12.73 5.14 12.47
N ILE A 151 -11.70 4.29 12.36
CA ILE A 151 -11.02 3.93 11.11
C ILE A 151 -10.96 2.41 10.96
N LYS A 152 -10.54 1.94 9.79
CA LYS A 152 -10.35 0.51 9.48
C LYS A 152 -8.87 0.19 9.39
N PHE A 153 -8.51 -1.04 9.78
CA PHE A 153 -7.17 -1.56 9.61
C PHE A 153 -7.07 -2.45 8.37
N ALA A 154 -6.01 -2.27 7.58
CA ALA A 154 -5.67 -3.13 6.47
C ALA A 154 -4.21 -3.61 6.57
N TYR A 155 -3.93 -4.77 5.96
CA TYR A 155 -2.59 -5.28 5.78
C TYR A 155 -2.26 -5.34 4.27
N HIS A 156 -1.15 -4.72 3.89
CA HIS A 156 -0.59 -4.76 2.55
C HIS A 156 0.44 -5.89 2.45
N ASN A 157 0.30 -6.75 1.46
CA ASN A 157 1.27 -7.82 1.26
C ASN A 157 2.44 -7.39 0.37
N HIS A 158 3.64 -7.78 0.79
CA HIS A 158 4.80 -7.93 -0.05
C HIS A 158 4.91 -9.38 -0.56
N GLY A 159 6.06 -9.75 -1.13
CA GLY A 159 6.26 -11.09 -1.72
C GLY A 159 6.40 -12.24 -0.73
N TYR A 160 6.69 -11.96 0.54
CA TYR A 160 6.84 -12.99 1.56
C TYR A 160 5.49 -13.54 2.05
N GLY A 161 5.54 -14.74 2.61
CA GLY A 161 4.34 -15.40 3.12
C GLY A 161 3.44 -16.02 2.06
N LEU A 162 3.81 -15.96 0.79
CA LEU A 162 3.07 -16.55 -0.34
C LEU A 162 3.56 -17.96 -0.68
N LYS A 163 4.82 -18.28 -0.36
CA LYS A 163 5.36 -19.63 -0.48
C LYS A 163 5.06 -20.44 0.79
N GLU A 164 4.92 -21.74 0.60
CA GLU A 164 4.68 -22.67 1.69
C GLU A 164 5.89 -22.79 2.63
N ILE A 165 5.62 -22.79 3.94
CA ILE A 165 6.57 -23.08 5.01
C ILE A 165 5.92 -24.18 5.85
N ASP A 166 6.61 -25.31 6.01
CA ASP A 166 6.14 -26.46 6.80
C ASP A 166 4.70 -26.90 6.45
N GLY A 167 4.38 -26.98 5.16
CA GLY A 167 3.06 -27.41 4.67
C GLY A 167 1.96 -26.35 4.79
N GLN A 168 2.28 -25.09 5.15
CA GLN A 168 1.33 -24.01 5.34
C GLN A 168 1.74 -22.77 4.55
N VAL A 169 0.76 -22.09 3.95
CA VAL A 169 0.99 -20.79 3.28
C VAL A 169 0.76 -19.66 4.30
N PRO A 170 1.80 -18.94 4.72
CA PRO A 170 1.71 -18.00 5.83
C PRO A 170 0.67 -16.89 5.66
N LEU A 171 0.52 -16.33 4.45
CA LEU A 171 -0.50 -15.31 4.21
C LEU A 171 -1.93 -15.85 4.43
N LYS A 172 -2.16 -17.14 4.10
CA LYS A 172 -3.46 -17.77 4.39
C LYS A 172 -3.71 -17.89 5.88
N LEU A 173 -2.67 -18.17 6.68
CA LEU A 173 -2.81 -18.20 8.15
C LEU A 173 -3.28 -16.86 8.72
N ILE A 174 -2.80 -15.74 8.15
CA ILE A 174 -3.28 -14.41 8.53
C ILE A 174 -4.72 -14.20 8.05
N LEU A 175 -5.02 -14.51 6.80
CA LEU A 175 -6.37 -14.33 6.22
C LEU A 175 -7.42 -15.13 6.99
N ASP A 176 -7.11 -16.37 7.33
CA ASP A 176 -8.01 -17.30 8.04
C ASP A 176 -8.09 -17.01 9.54
N GLY A 177 -6.99 -16.52 10.15
CA GLY A 177 -6.90 -16.21 11.58
C GLY A 177 -7.42 -14.83 11.97
N THR A 178 -7.81 -13.99 11.02
CA THR A 178 -8.27 -12.62 11.30
C THR A 178 -9.78 -12.44 11.12
N ASP A 179 -10.38 -11.66 12.03
CA ASP A 179 -11.80 -11.31 11.97
C ASP A 179 -12.09 -10.44 10.74
N PRO A 180 -12.98 -10.88 9.82
CA PRO A 180 -13.33 -10.13 8.61
C PRO A 180 -14.05 -8.80 8.86
N ALA A 181 -14.54 -8.57 10.08
CA ALA A 181 -15.15 -7.30 10.46
C ALA A 181 -14.12 -6.27 11.00
N LEU A 182 -12.89 -6.72 11.29
CA LEU A 182 -11.84 -5.91 11.90
C LEU A 182 -10.62 -5.70 11.00
N VAL A 183 -10.26 -6.73 10.22
CA VAL A 183 -9.03 -6.74 9.42
C VAL A 183 -9.35 -6.85 7.95
N PHE A 184 -8.90 -5.89 7.19
CA PHE A 184 -8.99 -5.84 5.73
C PHE A 184 -7.61 -6.02 5.11
N PHE A 185 -7.56 -6.12 3.78
CA PHE A 185 -6.31 -6.34 3.06
C PHE A 185 -6.19 -5.39 1.87
N GLU A 186 -4.96 -5.04 1.59
CA GLU A 186 -4.53 -4.38 0.38
C GLU A 186 -3.66 -5.35 -0.43
N MET A 187 -4.13 -5.74 -1.61
CA MET A 187 -3.37 -6.64 -2.48
C MET A 187 -2.39 -5.85 -3.33
N ASP A 188 -1.12 -6.18 -3.24
CA ASP A 188 -0.13 -5.72 -4.22
C ASP A 188 0.00 -6.74 -5.36
N LEU A 189 -0.37 -6.33 -6.58
CA LEU A 189 -0.35 -7.22 -7.74
C LEU A 189 1.06 -7.64 -8.14
N TYR A 190 2.03 -6.73 -8.05
CA TYR A 190 3.42 -7.01 -8.40
C TYR A 190 4.04 -8.02 -7.43
N TRP A 191 3.94 -7.74 -6.14
CA TRP A 191 4.51 -8.59 -5.11
C TRP A 191 3.81 -9.95 -5.01
N THR A 192 2.50 -10.00 -5.21
CA THR A 192 1.74 -11.26 -5.29
C THR A 192 2.23 -12.12 -6.45
N THR A 193 2.44 -11.52 -7.64
CA THR A 193 2.95 -12.21 -8.83
C THR A 193 4.40 -12.65 -8.64
N ALA A 194 5.27 -11.78 -8.10
CA ALA A 194 6.66 -12.08 -7.80
C ALA A 194 6.83 -13.17 -6.72
N GLY A 195 5.89 -13.26 -5.79
CA GLY A 195 5.79 -14.35 -4.81
C GLY A 195 5.28 -15.67 -5.39
N GLY A 196 4.88 -15.69 -6.67
CA GLY A 196 4.42 -16.89 -7.37
C GLY A 196 2.95 -17.24 -7.12
N ALA A 197 2.17 -16.35 -6.51
CA ALA A 197 0.75 -16.56 -6.26
C ALA A 197 -0.13 -16.00 -7.38
N ASP A 198 -1.35 -16.52 -7.47
CA ASP A 198 -2.37 -16.05 -8.41
C ASP A 198 -3.28 -15.01 -7.72
N PRO A 199 -3.26 -13.73 -8.13
CA PRO A 199 -4.11 -12.69 -7.55
C PRO A 199 -5.60 -13.03 -7.62
N ILE A 200 -6.07 -13.61 -8.74
CA ILE A 200 -7.49 -13.95 -8.92
C ILE A 200 -7.93 -15.01 -7.93
N ALA A 201 -7.12 -16.05 -7.75
CA ALA A 201 -7.42 -17.12 -6.79
C ALA A 201 -7.57 -16.59 -5.36
N TYR A 202 -6.71 -15.65 -4.93
CA TYR A 202 -6.84 -15.00 -3.63
C TYR A 202 -8.08 -14.12 -3.52
N LEU A 203 -8.39 -13.32 -4.53
CA LEU A 203 -9.59 -12.46 -4.56
C LEU A 203 -10.87 -13.28 -4.45
N GLU A 204 -10.98 -14.38 -5.19
CA GLU A 204 -12.15 -15.26 -5.20
C GLU A 204 -12.30 -16.05 -3.91
N SER A 205 -11.17 -16.56 -3.34
CA SER A 205 -11.17 -17.32 -2.08
C SER A 205 -11.49 -16.45 -0.87
N TYR A 206 -11.08 -15.19 -0.90
CA TYR A 206 -11.21 -14.23 0.22
C TYR A 206 -12.07 -13.03 -0.17
N LYS A 207 -13.22 -13.29 -0.74
CA LYS A 207 -14.18 -12.26 -1.17
C LYS A 207 -14.50 -11.27 -0.06
N ASN A 208 -14.47 -9.98 -0.40
CA ASN A 208 -14.69 -8.85 0.52
C ASN A 208 -13.62 -8.66 1.61
N ARG A 209 -12.51 -9.40 1.59
CA ARG A 209 -11.39 -9.15 2.50
C ARG A 209 -10.43 -8.10 1.93
N TYR A 210 -10.15 -8.15 0.63
CA TYR A 210 -9.35 -7.15 -0.07
C TYR A 210 -10.22 -5.92 -0.40
N ARG A 211 -9.89 -4.77 0.20
CA ARG A 211 -10.59 -3.51 -0.02
C ARG A 211 -9.78 -2.51 -0.84
N LEU A 212 -8.47 -2.64 -0.78
CA LEU A 212 -7.52 -1.81 -1.50
C LEU A 212 -6.65 -2.71 -2.39
N MET A 213 -6.09 -2.13 -3.44
CA MET A 213 -5.20 -2.83 -4.36
C MET A 213 -4.14 -1.88 -4.87
N HIS A 214 -2.86 -2.27 -4.71
CA HIS A 214 -1.77 -1.64 -5.44
C HIS A 214 -1.71 -2.19 -6.85
N VAL A 215 -2.00 -1.31 -7.81
CA VAL A 215 -1.94 -1.61 -9.24
C VAL A 215 -0.53 -1.33 -9.72
N LYS A 216 0.30 -2.35 -9.66
CA LYS A 216 1.67 -2.36 -10.19
C LYS A 216 1.75 -3.30 -11.39
N ASP A 217 2.64 -3.03 -12.33
CA ASP A 217 2.85 -3.88 -13.49
C ASP A 217 4.33 -4.29 -13.64
N MET A 218 4.58 -5.37 -14.33
CA MET A 218 5.86 -6.06 -14.40
C MET A 218 6.29 -6.18 -15.87
N SER A 219 7.47 -5.63 -16.24
CA SER A 219 7.95 -5.61 -17.62
C SER A 219 8.21 -7.01 -18.22
N LYS A 220 8.56 -7.96 -17.36
CA LYS A 220 8.64 -9.40 -17.69
C LYS A 220 8.36 -10.19 -16.41
N LYS A 221 7.85 -11.41 -16.53
CA LYS A 221 7.57 -12.26 -15.38
C LYS A 221 8.86 -12.61 -14.63
N VAL A 222 8.97 -12.13 -13.41
CA VAL A 222 10.08 -12.41 -12.49
C VAL A 222 9.53 -12.89 -11.16
N GLN A 223 10.33 -13.66 -10.45
CA GLN A 223 10.01 -14.14 -9.10
C GLN A 223 11.20 -13.88 -8.18
N PHE A 224 10.95 -13.80 -6.88
CA PHE A 224 11.99 -13.71 -5.89
C PHE A 224 12.94 -14.91 -5.95
N SER A 225 14.24 -14.65 -5.79
CA SER A 225 15.26 -15.70 -5.62
C SER A 225 15.12 -16.46 -4.28
N GLY A 226 14.48 -15.82 -3.27
CA GLY A 226 14.20 -16.36 -1.94
C GLY A 226 12.71 -16.36 -1.60
N ASP A 227 12.42 -16.01 -0.34
CA ASP A 227 11.06 -15.91 0.20
C ASP A 227 10.35 -14.57 -0.07
N GLY A 228 11.06 -13.59 -0.64
CA GLY A 228 10.54 -12.23 -0.87
C GLY A 228 10.46 -11.40 0.41
N GLY A 229 11.21 -11.76 1.45
CA GLY A 229 11.11 -11.16 2.77
C GLY A 229 12.13 -10.07 3.08
N SER A 230 13.19 -9.91 2.32
CA SER A 230 14.22 -8.92 2.61
C SER A 230 14.17 -7.70 1.70
N PRO A 231 14.54 -6.51 2.18
CA PRO A 231 14.67 -5.32 1.34
C PRO A 231 15.60 -5.52 0.13
N GLN A 232 16.65 -6.33 0.26
CA GLN A 232 17.54 -6.67 -0.83
C GLN A 232 16.81 -7.39 -1.96
N GLN A 233 15.97 -8.38 -1.63
CA GLN A 233 15.17 -9.11 -2.62
C GLN A 233 14.15 -8.19 -3.30
N TRP A 234 13.59 -7.19 -2.61
CA TRP A 234 12.69 -6.21 -3.22
C TRP A 234 13.43 -5.31 -4.21
N ILE A 235 14.60 -4.77 -3.80
CA ILE A 235 15.45 -3.91 -4.65
C ILE A 235 15.87 -4.63 -5.93
N GLU A 236 16.19 -5.92 -5.88
CA GLU A 236 16.53 -6.74 -7.05
C GLU A 236 15.40 -6.78 -8.11
N LEU A 237 14.15 -6.62 -7.68
CA LEU A 237 13.00 -6.66 -8.57
C LEU A 237 12.50 -5.28 -9.00
N PHE A 238 12.93 -4.18 -8.37
CA PHE A 238 12.54 -2.82 -8.78
C PHE A 238 12.77 -2.50 -10.27
N PRO A 239 13.89 -2.93 -10.91
CA PRO A 239 14.11 -2.67 -12.34
C PRO A 239 13.09 -3.29 -13.27
N TYR A 240 12.30 -4.24 -12.79
CA TYR A 240 11.25 -4.90 -13.58
C TYR A 240 9.87 -4.26 -13.39
N MET A 241 9.72 -3.29 -12.49
CA MET A 241 8.50 -2.51 -12.41
C MET A 241 8.34 -1.64 -13.65
N THR A 242 7.13 -1.56 -14.15
CA THR A 242 6.81 -0.75 -15.33
C THR A 242 5.48 -0.04 -15.19
N THR A 243 5.19 0.82 -16.14
CA THR A 243 3.93 1.55 -16.23
C THR A 243 2.75 0.59 -16.36
N ALA A 244 1.69 0.80 -15.60
CA ALA A 244 0.48 -0.03 -15.67
C ALA A 244 -0.04 -0.13 -17.13
N GLY A 245 -0.27 -1.35 -17.58
CA GLY A 245 -0.67 -1.66 -18.95
C GLY A 245 0.47 -1.79 -19.96
N SER A 246 1.71 -1.60 -19.53
CA SER A 246 2.90 -1.80 -20.39
C SER A 246 3.65 -3.09 -20.10
N GLY A 247 3.18 -3.86 -19.12
CA GLY A 247 3.83 -5.06 -18.65
C GLY A 247 3.05 -6.35 -18.95
N VAL A 248 3.36 -7.38 -18.17
CA VAL A 248 2.86 -8.75 -18.38
C VAL A 248 1.80 -9.18 -17.37
N ILE A 249 1.46 -8.35 -16.38
CA ILE A 249 0.36 -8.62 -15.46
C ILE A 249 -0.95 -8.36 -16.21
N ASP A 250 -1.83 -9.33 -16.23
CA ASP A 250 -3.11 -9.22 -16.95
C ASP A 250 -4.11 -8.34 -16.18
N LEU A 251 -3.83 -7.03 -16.16
CA LEU A 251 -4.67 -6.04 -15.49
C LEU A 251 -6.10 -6.02 -16.04
N LYS A 252 -6.29 -6.34 -17.33
CA LYS A 252 -7.63 -6.36 -17.95
C LYS A 252 -8.55 -7.43 -17.35
N THR A 253 -8.00 -8.56 -16.97
CA THR A 253 -8.74 -9.65 -16.33
C THR A 253 -8.80 -9.47 -14.81
N ILE A 254 -7.70 -9.04 -14.19
CA ILE A 254 -7.61 -8.94 -12.72
C ILE A 254 -8.48 -7.82 -12.16
N LEU A 255 -8.45 -6.61 -12.74
CA LEU A 255 -9.12 -5.45 -12.15
C LEU A 255 -10.67 -5.59 -12.10
N PRO A 256 -11.36 -6.10 -13.14
CA PRO A 256 -12.78 -6.42 -13.04
C PRO A 256 -13.08 -7.44 -11.92
N LYS A 257 -12.28 -8.50 -11.83
CA LYS A 257 -12.40 -9.52 -10.79
C LYS A 257 -12.17 -8.94 -9.40
N ALA A 258 -11.20 -8.05 -9.24
CA ALA A 258 -10.94 -7.35 -7.98
C ALA A 258 -12.16 -6.52 -7.55
N LYS A 259 -12.74 -5.73 -8.47
CA LYS A 259 -13.96 -4.95 -8.21
C LYS A 259 -15.14 -5.83 -7.82
N GLU A 260 -15.36 -6.93 -8.55
CA GLU A 260 -16.42 -7.91 -8.28
C GLU A 260 -16.27 -8.56 -6.89
N ASN A 261 -15.04 -8.77 -6.44
CA ASN A 261 -14.71 -9.40 -5.16
C ASN A 261 -14.53 -8.41 -4.00
N GLY A 262 -14.83 -7.11 -4.20
CA GLY A 262 -14.99 -6.14 -3.13
C GLY A 262 -13.87 -5.12 -2.97
N VAL A 263 -12.90 -5.07 -3.89
CA VAL A 263 -11.89 -3.99 -3.92
C VAL A 263 -12.57 -2.66 -4.28
N GLN A 264 -12.30 -1.64 -3.49
CA GLN A 264 -12.91 -0.31 -3.59
C GLN A 264 -11.92 0.76 -4.06
N HIS A 265 -10.64 0.63 -3.65
CA HIS A 265 -9.59 1.59 -3.98
C HIS A 265 -8.50 0.91 -4.82
N PHE A 266 -8.26 1.46 -6.00
CA PHE A 266 -7.25 1.00 -6.94
C PHE A 266 -6.16 2.05 -7.02
N ILE A 267 -5.01 1.76 -6.41
CA ILE A 267 -3.93 2.70 -6.14
C ILE A 267 -2.73 2.30 -7.00
N VAL A 268 -2.38 3.13 -7.96
CA VAL A 268 -1.17 2.93 -8.76
C VAL A 268 0.05 3.06 -7.86
N GLU A 269 1.01 2.16 -8.02
CA GLU A 269 2.33 2.34 -7.43
C GLU A 269 3.41 1.84 -8.40
N GLN A 270 4.42 2.67 -8.58
CA GLN A 270 5.67 2.33 -9.24
C GLN A 270 6.79 2.94 -8.39
N ASP A 271 7.38 2.13 -7.52
CA ASP A 271 8.29 2.59 -6.48
C ASP A 271 9.39 3.51 -7.02
N MET A 272 9.46 4.74 -6.49
CA MET A 272 10.47 5.75 -6.82
C MET A 272 10.69 5.93 -8.34
N VAL A 273 9.61 6.01 -9.10
CA VAL A 273 9.65 6.08 -10.57
C VAL A 273 10.54 7.22 -11.08
N ALA A 274 11.41 6.93 -12.05
CA ALA A 274 12.42 7.87 -12.51
C ALA A 274 11.86 9.10 -13.24
N GLN A 275 10.74 8.98 -13.93
CA GLN A 275 10.06 10.03 -14.69
C GLN A 275 8.56 10.05 -14.34
N PRO A 276 8.19 10.52 -13.13
CA PRO A 276 6.82 10.45 -12.66
C PRO A 276 5.83 11.16 -13.59
N GLU A 277 6.20 12.30 -14.18
CA GLU A 277 5.34 13.05 -15.09
C GLU A 277 4.92 12.25 -16.33
N VAL A 278 5.79 11.36 -16.79
CA VAL A 278 5.56 10.54 -17.99
C VAL A 278 4.90 9.22 -17.62
N ASN A 279 5.50 8.49 -16.66
CA ASN A 279 5.09 7.12 -16.37
C ASN A 279 3.77 7.05 -15.61
N LEU A 280 3.54 7.95 -14.64
CA LEU A 280 2.27 8.00 -13.93
C LEU A 280 1.13 8.49 -14.83
N LYS A 281 1.42 9.40 -15.79
CA LYS A 281 0.42 9.80 -16.79
C LYS A 281 0.03 8.63 -17.70
N LYS A 282 0.97 7.84 -18.17
CA LYS A 282 0.68 6.64 -18.97
C LYS A 282 -0.15 5.62 -18.19
N SER A 283 0.20 5.38 -16.91
CA SER A 283 -0.53 4.44 -16.05
C SER A 283 -1.99 4.83 -15.90
N ILE A 284 -2.26 6.10 -15.57
CA ILE A 284 -3.64 6.54 -15.41
C ILE A 284 -4.43 6.57 -16.72
N ASP A 285 -3.79 6.93 -17.84
CA ASP A 285 -4.46 6.91 -19.15
C ASP A 285 -4.89 5.50 -19.56
N TYR A 286 -4.01 4.52 -19.34
CA TYR A 286 -4.35 3.13 -19.57
C TYR A 286 -5.51 2.68 -18.69
N LEU A 287 -5.45 2.90 -17.37
CA LEU A 287 -6.50 2.49 -16.45
C LEU A 287 -7.83 3.20 -16.71
N ALA A 288 -7.80 4.45 -17.12
CA ALA A 288 -9.00 5.22 -17.49
C ALA A 288 -9.62 4.75 -18.82
N SER A 289 -8.89 3.98 -19.63
CA SER A 289 -9.36 3.41 -20.90
C SER A 289 -10.05 2.06 -20.73
N LEU A 290 -9.93 1.42 -19.57
CA LEU A 290 -10.61 0.18 -19.22
C LEU A 290 -12.06 0.44 -18.80
#